data_5317a851dea16946cab56fa343c3fdb0
#
_entry.id   5317a851dea16946cab56fa343c3fdb0
#
_cell.length_a   1.000
_cell.length_b   1.000
_cell.length_c   1.000
_cell.angle_alpha   90.00
_cell.angle_beta   90.00
_cell.angle_gamma   90.00
#
_symmetry.space_group_name_H-M   'P 1'
#
loop_
_entity.id
_entity.type
_entity.pdbx_description
1 polymer ?
#
loop_
_entity_poly.entity_id
_entity_poly.type
_entity_poly.pdbx_seq_one_letter_code
_entity_poly.pdbx_strand_id
1 'polypeptide(L)'
;MGRKRIAVLGALGIAAGLTGPLVRATVSLDLTDFNDDVMREMDDTMKRLDSNIATRDVTSVETDARSIRDGLKWAQDYFTKKGNVEDAVKLAKQGQDLADAVARSAQSSDFDTSLSTYDSLVRTCRACHDAYKPPDI
;
A
#
# COMPACT_ATOMS: atom_id res chain seq x y z
N MET A 1 47.82 -60.51 19.49
CA MET A 1 46.50 -59.92 19.76
C MET A 1 46.73 -58.43 20.09
N GLY A 2 46.65 -57.55 19.15
CA GLY A 2 46.93 -56.15 19.29
C GLY A 2 45.73 -55.28 18.87
N ARG A 3 45.05 -54.68 19.81
CA ARG A 3 43.96 -53.71 19.56
C ARG A 3 44.58 -52.34 19.32
N LYS A 4 44.65 -51.93 18.07
CA LYS A 4 44.99 -50.55 17.69
C LYS A 4 43.78 -49.64 17.93
N ARG A 5 43.89 -48.72 18.89
CA ARG A 5 42.94 -47.64 19.12
C ARG A 5 43.28 -46.50 18.17
N ILE A 6 42.35 -46.21 17.24
CA ILE A 6 42.46 -45.04 16.37
C ILE A 6 41.71 -43.90 17.08
N ALA A 7 42.45 -42.85 17.45
CA ALA A 7 41.90 -41.65 17.97
C ALA A 7 41.45 -40.75 16.80
N VAL A 8 40.16 -40.48 16.72
CA VAL A 8 39.61 -39.52 15.77
C VAL A 8 39.60 -38.16 16.46
N LEU A 9 40.47 -37.28 16.03
CA LEU A 9 40.41 -35.86 16.42
C LEU A 9 39.27 -35.19 15.60
N GLY A 10 38.18 -34.84 16.27
CA GLY A 10 37.15 -34.03 15.74
C GLY A 10 37.56 -32.53 15.74
N ALA A 11 37.79 -31.98 14.57
CA ALA A 11 37.95 -30.53 14.41
C ALA A 11 36.58 -29.86 14.51
N LEU A 12 36.32 -29.11 15.59
CA LEU A 12 35.16 -28.21 15.69
C LEU A 12 35.46 -26.97 14.84
N GLY A 13 34.87 -26.92 13.65
CA GLY A 13 34.84 -25.73 12.83
C GLY A 13 33.77 -24.77 13.37
N ILE A 14 34.18 -23.67 14.01
CA ILE A 14 33.30 -22.58 14.39
C ILE A 14 33.02 -21.75 13.14
N ALA A 15 31.84 -21.95 12.54
CA ALA A 15 31.34 -21.06 11.50
C ALA A 15 30.85 -19.76 12.15
N ALA A 16 31.68 -18.72 12.13
CA ALA A 16 31.27 -17.37 12.50
C ALA A 16 30.28 -16.84 11.47
N GLY A 17 28.99 -16.91 11.77
CA GLY A 17 27.93 -16.31 10.99
C GLY A 17 28.03 -14.79 11.03
N LEU A 18 28.43 -14.18 9.94
CA LEU A 18 28.38 -12.73 9.70
C LEU A 18 26.91 -12.31 9.51
N THR A 19 26.17 -12.14 10.61
CA THR A 19 24.88 -11.44 10.58
C THR A 19 25.18 -9.94 10.60
N GLY A 20 25.56 -9.40 9.45
CA GLY A 20 25.62 -7.96 9.26
C GLY A 20 24.20 -7.37 9.30
N PRO A 21 23.97 -6.21 9.95
CA PRO A 21 22.69 -5.54 9.88
C PRO A 21 22.38 -5.22 8.40
N LEU A 22 21.25 -5.72 7.90
CA LEU A 22 20.71 -5.29 6.62
C LEU A 22 20.35 -3.80 6.76
N VAL A 23 21.27 -2.94 6.41
CA VAL A 23 21.00 -1.50 6.24
C VAL A 23 20.06 -1.40 5.03
N ARG A 24 18.77 -1.33 5.29
CA ARG A 24 17.81 -0.92 4.28
C ARG A 24 18.16 0.51 3.91
N ALA A 25 18.76 0.70 2.72
CA ALA A 25 18.89 2.02 2.15
C ALA A 25 17.46 2.56 1.96
N THR A 26 17.04 3.49 2.81
CA THR A 26 15.85 4.29 2.58
C THR A 26 16.16 5.17 1.39
N VAL A 27 15.68 4.79 0.22
CA VAL A 27 15.72 5.69 -0.94
C VAL A 27 14.83 6.87 -0.59
N SER A 28 15.44 8.01 -0.31
CA SER A 28 14.71 9.26 -0.14
C SER A 28 14.17 9.66 -1.52
N LEU A 29 12.89 9.42 -1.75
CA LEU A 29 12.22 9.82 -2.98
C LEU A 29 11.95 11.33 -2.90
N ASP A 30 12.40 12.08 -3.91
CA ASP A 30 12.06 13.49 -4.05
C ASP A 30 10.62 13.61 -4.56
N LEU A 31 9.74 14.14 -3.71
CA LEU A 31 8.32 14.37 -3.97
C LEU A 31 7.97 15.87 -4.03
N THR A 32 8.96 16.75 -4.19
CA THR A 32 8.73 18.21 -4.21
C THR A 32 7.85 18.69 -5.36
N ASP A 33 7.74 17.91 -6.43
CA ASP A 33 6.87 18.15 -7.58
C ASP A 33 5.53 17.39 -7.50
N PHE A 34 5.25 16.71 -6.38
CA PHE A 34 3.96 16.04 -6.15
C PHE A 34 2.87 17.08 -5.87
N ASN A 35 1.70 16.90 -6.49
CA ASN A 35 0.58 17.82 -6.29
C ASN A 35 -0.25 17.40 -5.06
N ASP A 36 0.01 18.05 -3.92
CA ASP A 36 -0.70 17.78 -2.66
C ASP A 36 -2.19 18.11 -2.71
N ASP A 37 -2.64 18.96 -3.65
CA ASP A 37 -4.06 19.28 -3.79
C ASP A 37 -4.86 18.06 -4.23
N VAL A 38 -4.27 17.18 -5.04
CA VAL A 38 -4.90 15.91 -5.43
C VAL A 38 -5.12 15.01 -4.21
N MET A 39 -4.14 14.95 -3.29
CA MET A 39 -4.29 14.15 -2.06
C MET A 39 -5.30 14.74 -1.10
N ARG A 40 -5.36 16.06 -0.96
CA ARG A 40 -6.40 16.73 -0.14
C ARG A 40 -7.80 16.49 -0.69
N GLU A 41 -7.99 16.63 -2.00
CA GLU A 41 -9.28 16.33 -2.65
C GLU A 41 -9.69 14.88 -2.44
N MET A 42 -8.75 13.92 -2.58
CA MET A 42 -9.04 12.51 -2.31
C MET A 42 -9.39 12.26 -0.84
N ASP A 43 -8.68 12.88 0.13
CA ASP A 43 -8.97 12.73 1.56
C ASP A 43 -10.38 13.23 1.91
N ASP A 44 -10.77 14.38 1.37
CA ASP A 44 -12.13 14.92 1.57
C ASP A 44 -13.18 14.06 0.87
N THR A 45 -12.87 13.50 -0.29
CA THR A 45 -13.75 12.58 -1.01
C THR A 45 -13.90 11.25 -0.27
N MET A 46 -12.84 10.72 0.35
CA MET A 46 -12.90 9.52 1.19
C MET A 46 -13.85 9.70 2.36
N LYS A 47 -13.84 10.87 3.03
CA LYS A 47 -14.76 11.19 4.13
C LYS A 47 -16.23 11.25 3.64
N ARG A 48 -16.46 11.85 2.46
CA ARG A 48 -17.81 11.86 1.85
C ARG A 48 -18.27 10.46 1.49
N LEU A 49 -17.38 9.65 0.89
CA LEU A 49 -17.67 8.28 0.51
C LEU A 49 -18.13 7.43 1.70
N ASP A 50 -17.43 7.51 2.84
CA ASP A 50 -17.83 6.84 4.09
C ASP A 50 -19.25 7.23 4.50
N SER A 51 -19.53 8.53 4.55
CA SER A 51 -20.86 9.06 4.88
C SER A 51 -21.95 8.59 3.90
N ASN A 52 -21.65 8.58 2.60
CA ASN A 52 -22.60 8.17 1.57
C ASN A 52 -22.86 6.66 1.56
N ILE A 53 -21.88 5.84 1.92
CA ILE A 53 -22.07 4.40 2.19
C ILE A 53 -23.01 4.22 3.39
N ALA A 54 -22.78 4.93 4.49
CA ALA A 54 -23.61 4.85 5.69
C ALA A 54 -25.06 5.27 5.46
N THR A 55 -25.28 6.28 4.61
CA THR A 55 -26.62 6.76 4.23
C THR A 55 -27.23 5.98 3.06
N ARG A 56 -26.51 5.03 2.49
CA ARG A 56 -26.95 4.18 1.36
C ARG A 56 -27.30 4.98 0.10
N ASP A 57 -26.59 6.07 -0.17
CA ASP A 57 -26.77 6.89 -1.37
C ASP A 57 -25.93 6.36 -2.51
N VAL A 58 -26.51 5.48 -3.33
CA VAL A 58 -25.83 4.83 -4.46
C VAL A 58 -25.17 5.86 -5.39
N THR A 59 -25.89 6.92 -5.76
CA THR A 59 -25.41 7.92 -6.74
C THR A 59 -24.20 8.67 -6.23
N SER A 60 -24.23 9.08 -4.97
CA SER A 60 -23.10 9.77 -4.33
C SER A 60 -21.92 8.83 -4.11
N VAL A 61 -22.15 7.56 -3.72
CA VAL A 61 -21.10 6.53 -3.60
C VAL A 61 -20.39 6.32 -4.93
N GLU A 62 -21.14 6.16 -6.03
CA GLU A 62 -20.54 6.01 -7.37
C GLU A 62 -19.71 7.21 -7.79
N THR A 63 -20.21 8.41 -7.52
CA THR A 63 -19.52 9.66 -7.86
C THR A 63 -18.22 9.81 -7.10
N ASP A 64 -18.24 9.61 -5.78
CA ASP A 64 -17.07 9.73 -4.92
C ASP A 64 -16.04 8.61 -5.21
N ALA A 65 -16.49 7.37 -5.40
CA ALA A 65 -15.62 6.26 -5.75
C ALA A 65 -14.90 6.49 -7.09
N ARG A 66 -15.59 7.06 -8.08
CA ARG A 66 -14.99 7.43 -9.36
C ARG A 66 -13.94 8.54 -9.19
N SER A 67 -14.24 9.56 -8.41
CA SER A 67 -13.30 10.66 -8.12
C SER A 67 -12.02 10.12 -7.46
N ILE A 68 -12.15 9.22 -6.49
CA ILE A 68 -11.00 8.57 -5.81
C ILE A 68 -10.20 7.73 -6.82
N ARG A 69 -10.86 6.92 -7.66
CA ARG A 69 -10.20 6.15 -8.70
C ARG A 69 -9.36 7.04 -9.63
N ASP A 70 -9.91 8.16 -10.05
CA ASP A 70 -9.24 9.09 -10.98
C ASP A 70 -8.04 9.78 -10.30
N GLY A 71 -8.15 10.16 -9.03
CA GLY A 71 -7.03 10.65 -8.22
C GLY A 71 -5.92 9.60 -8.05
N LEU A 72 -6.28 8.35 -7.77
CA LEU A 72 -5.33 7.25 -7.68
C LEU A 72 -4.68 6.91 -9.04
N LYS A 73 -5.40 7.07 -10.13
CA LYS A 73 -4.83 6.95 -11.48
C LYS A 73 -3.77 8.00 -11.73
N TRP A 74 -4.05 9.26 -11.34
CA TRP A 74 -3.06 10.33 -11.41
C TRP A 74 -1.82 9.99 -10.57
N ALA A 75 -1.98 9.51 -9.34
CA ALA A 75 -0.87 9.09 -8.48
C ALA A 75 -0.07 7.94 -9.10
N GLN A 76 -0.74 6.94 -9.69
CA GLN A 76 -0.10 5.85 -10.41
C GLN A 76 0.78 6.37 -11.56
N ASP A 77 0.25 7.28 -12.37
CA ASP A 77 0.98 7.85 -13.50
C ASP A 77 2.19 8.69 -13.04
N TYR A 78 2.04 9.42 -11.94
CA TYR A 78 3.14 10.16 -11.30
C TYR A 78 4.27 9.22 -10.89
N PHE A 79 3.98 8.19 -10.08
CA PHE A 79 4.99 7.25 -9.61
C PHE A 79 5.60 6.40 -10.74
N THR A 80 4.83 6.09 -11.77
CA THR A 80 5.34 5.42 -12.97
C THR A 80 6.42 6.28 -13.67
N LYS A 81 6.22 7.59 -13.75
CA LYS A 81 7.20 8.53 -14.32
C LYS A 81 8.43 8.72 -13.45
N LYS A 82 8.26 8.69 -12.10
CA LYS A 82 9.40 8.76 -11.16
C LYS A 82 10.34 7.56 -11.29
N GLY A 83 9.81 6.37 -11.54
CA GLY A 83 10.58 5.12 -11.60
C GLY A 83 11.12 4.64 -10.25
N ASN A 84 11.52 3.38 -10.18
CA ASN A 84 12.09 2.74 -8.98
C ASN A 84 11.16 2.77 -7.73
N VAL A 85 9.84 2.80 -7.95
CA VAL A 85 8.79 2.82 -6.91
C VAL A 85 7.61 1.94 -7.35
N GLU A 86 7.90 0.74 -7.82
CA GLU A 86 6.93 -0.21 -8.36
C GLU A 86 5.84 -0.57 -7.34
N ASP A 87 6.17 -0.54 -6.05
CA ASP A 87 5.22 -0.77 -4.96
C ASP A 87 4.22 0.38 -4.82
N ALA A 88 4.62 1.65 -4.99
CA ALA A 88 3.71 2.78 -5.04
C ALA A 88 2.75 2.69 -6.24
N VAL A 89 3.28 2.34 -7.42
CA VAL A 89 2.47 2.10 -8.63
C VAL A 89 1.46 0.99 -8.40
N LYS A 90 1.87 -0.12 -7.76
CA LYS A 90 1.00 -1.25 -7.44
C LYS A 90 -0.09 -0.87 -6.42
N LEU A 91 0.27 -0.13 -5.36
CA LEU A 91 -0.68 0.33 -4.35
C LEU A 91 -1.72 1.29 -4.94
N ALA A 92 -1.29 2.23 -5.79
CA ALA A 92 -2.21 3.13 -6.49
C ALA A 92 -3.17 2.35 -7.41
N LYS A 93 -2.70 1.34 -8.13
CA LYS A 93 -3.56 0.47 -8.95
C LYS A 93 -4.53 -0.34 -8.08
N GLN A 94 -4.07 -0.92 -7.00
CA GLN A 94 -4.92 -1.65 -6.06
C GLN A 94 -6.02 -0.75 -5.48
N GLY A 95 -5.70 0.49 -5.14
CA GLY A 95 -6.68 1.46 -4.66
C GLY A 95 -7.75 1.77 -5.72
N GLN A 96 -7.38 1.90 -6.99
CA GLN A 96 -8.33 2.08 -8.09
C GLN A 96 -9.31 0.90 -8.18
N ASP A 97 -8.79 -0.33 -8.12
CA ASP A 97 -9.62 -1.54 -8.20
C ASP A 97 -10.60 -1.64 -7.01
N LEU A 98 -10.16 -1.22 -5.82
CA LEU A 98 -11.00 -1.17 -4.62
C LEU A 98 -12.07 -0.07 -4.73
N ALA A 99 -11.75 1.12 -5.23
CA ALA A 99 -12.73 2.17 -5.47
C ALA A 99 -13.82 1.71 -6.46
N ASP A 100 -13.44 1.06 -7.56
CA ASP A 100 -14.39 0.47 -8.50
C ASP A 100 -15.23 -0.65 -7.85
N ALA A 101 -14.67 -1.43 -6.93
CA ALA A 101 -15.40 -2.47 -6.21
C ALA A 101 -16.42 -1.88 -5.23
N VAL A 102 -16.11 -0.76 -4.53
CA VAL A 102 -17.07 -0.02 -3.70
C VAL A 102 -18.26 0.44 -4.54
N ALA A 103 -18.01 1.04 -5.70
CA ALA A 103 -19.09 1.49 -6.58
C ALA A 103 -19.99 0.32 -7.03
N ARG A 104 -19.38 -0.80 -7.47
CA ARG A 104 -20.15 -1.97 -7.91
C ARG A 104 -21.01 -2.59 -6.82
N SER A 105 -20.50 -2.71 -5.61
CA SER A 105 -21.30 -3.25 -4.48
C SER A 105 -22.46 -2.32 -4.12
N ALA A 106 -22.24 -1.00 -4.13
CA ALA A 106 -23.31 -0.02 -3.90
C ALA A 106 -24.41 -0.10 -4.99
N GLN A 107 -24.03 -0.24 -6.26
CA GLN A 107 -24.98 -0.46 -7.37
C GLN A 107 -25.87 -1.69 -7.16
N SER A 108 -25.31 -2.73 -6.55
CA SER A 108 -26.05 -3.94 -6.17
C SER A 108 -26.80 -3.79 -4.83
N SER A 109 -26.82 -2.60 -4.22
CA SER A 109 -27.40 -2.33 -2.90
C SER A 109 -26.75 -3.14 -1.76
N ASP A 110 -25.55 -3.68 -1.98
CA ASP A 110 -24.77 -4.40 -0.98
C ASP A 110 -23.82 -3.44 -0.25
N PHE A 111 -24.38 -2.66 0.67
CA PHE A 111 -23.63 -1.65 1.40
C PHE A 111 -22.70 -2.23 2.48
N ASP A 112 -22.95 -3.45 2.94
CA ASP A 112 -22.04 -4.14 3.88
C ASP A 112 -20.73 -4.51 3.17
N THR A 113 -20.83 -5.01 1.92
CA THR A 113 -19.65 -5.22 1.07
C THR A 113 -19.01 -3.89 0.66
N SER A 114 -19.80 -2.83 0.39
CA SER A 114 -19.24 -1.50 0.11
C SER A 114 -18.38 -1.00 1.27
N LEU A 115 -18.87 -1.11 2.51
CA LEU A 115 -18.14 -0.68 3.70
C LEU A 115 -16.85 -1.49 3.93
N SER A 116 -16.92 -2.82 3.85
CA SER A 116 -15.74 -3.67 4.03
C SER A 116 -14.67 -3.46 2.95
N THR A 117 -15.10 -3.12 1.73
CA THR A 117 -14.22 -2.78 0.62
C THR A 117 -13.60 -1.38 0.81
N TYR A 118 -14.39 -0.42 1.29
CA TYR A 118 -13.90 0.91 1.69
C TYR A 118 -12.82 0.81 2.78
N ASP A 119 -13.00 -0.03 3.80
CA ASP A 119 -11.97 -0.27 4.81
C ASP A 119 -10.67 -0.83 4.21
N SER A 120 -10.79 -1.64 3.16
CA SER A 120 -9.63 -2.16 2.43
C SER A 120 -8.94 -1.06 1.63
N LEU A 121 -9.71 -0.15 1.03
CA LEU A 121 -9.20 1.04 0.35
C LEU A 121 -8.44 1.96 1.32
N VAL A 122 -9.01 2.23 2.51
CA VAL A 122 -8.33 3.02 3.58
C VAL A 122 -6.99 2.39 3.95
N ARG A 123 -6.93 1.06 4.13
CA ARG A 123 -5.66 0.36 4.42
C ARG A 123 -4.63 0.51 3.30
N THR A 124 -5.06 0.47 2.05
CA THR A 124 -4.19 0.65 0.89
C THR A 124 -3.63 2.07 0.82
N CYS A 125 -4.45 3.09 1.09
CA CYS A 125 -4.01 4.49 1.20
C CYS A 125 -2.95 4.65 2.31
N ARG A 126 -3.19 4.08 3.49
CA ARG A 126 -2.22 4.13 4.62
C ARG A 126 -0.90 3.46 4.26
N ALA A 127 -0.93 2.28 3.64
CA ALA A 127 0.28 1.57 3.25
C ALA A 127 1.16 2.41 2.30
N CYS A 128 0.56 3.16 1.37
CA CYS A 128 1.29 4.08 0.51
C CYS A 128 1.84 5.29 1.30
N HIS A 129 1.02 5.91 2.15
CA HIS A 129 1.43 7.06 2.95
C HIS A 129 2.53 6.71 3.95
N ASP A 130 2.50 5.53 4.58
CA ASP A 130 3.55 5.07 5.51
C ASP A 130 4.93 4.96 4.82
N ALA A 131 4.93 4.68 3.51
CA ALA A 131 6.16 4.53 2.74
C ALA A 131 6.63 5.84 2.06
N TYR A 132 5.69 6.70 1.66
CA TYR A 132 5.96 7.80 0.72
C TYR A 132 5.49 9.17 1.17
N LYS A 133 4.56 9.28 2.14
CA LYS A 133 4.18 10.59 2.68
C LYS A 133 5.32 11.12 3.53
N PRO A 134 5.85 12.34 3.28
CA PRO A 134 6.82 12.96 4.18
C PRO A 134 6.24 13.06 5.58
N PRO A 135 7.07 12.90 6.64
CA PRO A 135 6.62 13.21 7.99
C PRO A 135 6.19 14.68 8.01
N ASP A 136 5.04 14.94 8.61
CA ASP A 136 4.56 16.31 8.79
C ASP A 136 5.63 17.10 9.57
N ILE A 137 6.17 18.15 8.96
CA ILE A 137 7.18 19.02 9.55
C ILE A 137 6.48 19.99 10.49
#